data_e89af6f67295e9aab4c6b10a335f6621
#
_entry.id   e89af6f67295e9aab4c6b10a335f6621
#
_cell.length_a   1.000
_cell.length_b   1.000
_cell.length_c   1.000
_cell.angle_alpha   90.00
_cell.angle_beta   90.00
_cell.angle_gamma   90.00
#
_symmetry.space_group_name_H-M   'P 1'
#
loop_
_entity.id
_entity.type
_entity.pdbx_description
1 polymer ?
#
loop_
_entity_poly.entity_id
_entity_poly.type
_entity_poly.pdbx_seq_one_letter_code
_entity_poly.pdbx_strand_id
1 'polypeptide(L)'
;MFPKSKMITELPIFRQFRTYWEVIKIRKINRGDVYMAEIDNAKGSEQSGIRPAVIIQNNIGNKFSPTTIVAFVTSKRKKKLPTHVKIRCSGLPKKSTVMLEQIRTISVNRLKNYVGTLSFHDMKRVDRALKISLGFTKAKG
;
A
#
# COMPACT_ATOMS: atom_id res chain seq x y z
N MET A 1 11.64 -2.42 -30.87
CA MET A 1 11.09 -3.19 -29.75
C MET A 1 11.97 -4.39 -29.45
N PHE A 2 12.27 -4.62 -28.19
CA PHE A 2 13.18 -5.68 -27.80
C PHE A 2 12.58 -7.05 -27.98
N PRO A 3 13.36 -8.06 -28.30
CA PRO A 3 12.98 -9.43 -28.04
C PRO A 3 13.00 -9.62 -26.52
N LYS A 4 11.88 -9.39 -25.91
CA LYS A 4 11.74 -9.20 -24.47
C LYS A 4 12.36 -10.27 -23.60
N SER A 5 12.16 -11.52 -23.96
CA SER A 5 12.61 -12.60 -23.12
C SER A 5 14.14 -12.76 -23.16
N LYS A 6 14.75 -12.56 -24.31
CA LYS A 6 16.20 -12.71 -24.45
C LYS A 6 16.97 -11.63 -23.73
N MET A 7 16.56 -10.38 -23.89
CA MET A 7 17.27 -9.27 -23.24
C MET A 7 17.22 -9.34 -21.73
N ILE A 8 16.07 -9.73 -21.20
CA ILE A 8 15.90 -9.82 -19.76
C ILE A 8 16.74 -10.92 -19.15
N THR A 9 16.88 -12.06 -19.86
CA THR A 9 17.61 -13.20 -19.32
C THR A 9 19.12 -13.09 -19.46
N GLU A 10 19.60 -12.32 -20.43
CA GLU A 10 21.03 -12.25 -20.72
C GLU A 10 21.77 -11.15 -19.96
N LEU A 11 21.10 -10.11 -19.53
CA LEU A 11 21.73 -9.01 -18.81
C LEU A 11 21.76 -9.27 -17.30
N PRO A 12 22.95 -9.25 -16.67
CA PRO A 12 23.05 -9.56 -15.24
C PRO A 12 22.20 -8.67 -14.34
N ILE A 13 22.05 -7.40 -14.72
CA ILE A 13 21.23 -6.47 -13.95
C ILE A 13 19.76 -6.91 -13.90
N PHE A 14 19.26 -7.53 -14.94
CA PHE A 14 17.88 -7.99 -14.98
C PHE A 14 17.66 -9.26 -14.17
N ARG A 15 18.72 -9.99 -13.82
CA ARG A 15 18.59 -11.14 -12.92
C ARG A 15 18.13 -10.72 -11.53
N GLN A 16 18.61 -9.57 -11.04
CA GLN A 16 18.16 -9.04 -9.76
C GLN A 16 16.71 -8.62 -9.80
N PHE A 17 16.27 -8.04 -10.91
CA PHE A 17 14.89 -7.58 -11.05
C PHE A 17 13.92 -8.67 -11.41
N ARG A 18 14.41 -9.81 -11.88
CA ARG A 18 13.57 -10.92 -12.25
C ARG A 18 12.69 -11.39 -11.09
N THR A 19 13.24 -11.43 -9.88
CA THR A 19 12.48 -11.79 -8.68
C THR A 19 11.32 -10.83 -8.44
N TYR A 20 11.53 -9.55 -8.65
CA TYR A 20 10.47 -8.57 -8.51
C TYR A 20 9.36 -8.78 -9.52
N TRP A 21 9.71 -9.03 -10.75
CA TRP A 21 8.73 -9.29 -11.80
C TRP A 21 7.93 -10.55 -11.52
N GLU A 22 8.58 -11.58 -11.01
CA GLU A 22 7.91 -12.81 -10.62
C GLU A 22 6.94 -12.58 -9.46
N VAL A 23 7.33 -11.82 -8.46
CA VAL A 23 6.47 -11.46 -7.34
C VAL A 23 5.27 -10.65 -7.81
N ILE A 24 5.48 -9.69 -8.67
CA ILE A 24 4.41 -8.87 -9.24
C ILE A 24 3.44 -9.73 -10.06
N LYS A 25 3.95 -10.67 -10.82
CA LYS A 25 3.11 -11.60 -11.59
C LYS A 25 2.27 -12.51 -10.70
N ILE A 26 2.87 -13.00 -9.63
CA ILE A 26 2.21 -13.91 -8.70
C ILE A 26 1.22 -13.17 -7.84
N ARG A 27 1.63 -12.00 -7.34
CA ARG A 27 0.79 -11.17 -6.52
C ARG A 27 0.27 -10.02 -7.33
N LYS A 28 -0.77 -10.19 -7.98
CA LYS A 28 -1.38 -9.08 -8.68
C LYS A 28 -1.98 -8.13 -7.64
N ILE A 29 -1.17 -7.19 -7.19
CA ILE A 29 -1.62 -6.20 -6.23
C ILE A 29 -2.38 -5.09 -6.95
N ASN A 30 -3.45 -4.64 -6.33
CA ASN A 30 -4.28 -3.59 -6.89
C ASN A 30 -4.51 -2.49 -5.86
N ARG A 31 -4.69 -1.29 -6.36
CA ARG A 31 -5.05 -0.16 -5.53
C ARG A 31 -6.34 -0.47 -4.78
N GLY A 32 -6.33 -0.23 -3.48
CA GLY A 32 -7.46 -0.55 -2.61
C GLY A 32 -7.35 -1.88 -1.88
N ASP A 33 -6.41 -2.73 -2.29
CA ASP A 33 -6.16 -3.97 -1.57
C ASP A 33 -5.55 -3.67 -0.21
N VAL A 34 -5.90 -4.51 0.76
CA VAL A 34 -5.34 -4.46 2.10
C VAL A 34 -4.46 -5.67 2.30
N TYR A 35 -3.22 -5.44 2.69
CA TYR A 35 -2.25 -6.47 2.99
C TYR A 35 -1.65 -6.24 4.37
N MET A 36 -1.25 -7.31 5.02
CA MET A 36 -0.33 -7.19 6.15
C MET A 36 1.04 -6.84 5.57
N ALA A 37 1.63 -5.77 6.05
CA ALA A 37 2.91 -5.27 5.55
C ALA A 37 3.97 -5.33 6.64
N GLU A 38 5.14 -5.85 6.29
CA GLU A 38 6.27 -5.88 7.20
C GLU A 38 7.01 -4.55 7.15
N ILE A 39 7.18 -3.95 8.30
CA ILE A 39 7.83 -2.66 8.44
C ILE A 39 9.14 -2.85 9.12
N ASP A 40 10.20 -2.37 8.49
CA ASP A 40 11.49 -2.37 9.12
C ASP A 40 11.51 -1.47 10.32
N ASN A 41 12.41 -1.81 11.21
CA ASN A 41 12.67 -1.11 12.41
C ASN A 41 12.90 0.36 12.18
N ALA A 42 11.87 1.14 12.37
CA ALA A 42 12.05 2.57 12.44
C ALA A 42 12.79 2.88 13.73
N LYS A 43 13.76 3.72 13.62
CA LYS A 43 14.46 4.20 14.80
C LYS A 43 13.45 4.75 15.81
N GLY A 44 13.54 4.19 16.99
CA GLY A 44 12.80 4.77 18.09
C GLY A 44 11.49 4.26 18.19
N SER A 45 10.73 3.86 17.70
CA SER A 45 9.64 3.54 18.36
C SER A 45 8.80 2.68 17.76
N GLU A 46 8.62 2.89 16.92
CA GLU A 46 7.34 2.67 17.00
C GLU A 46 6.85 1.80 16.04
N GLN A 47 7.31 1.49 15.07
CA GLN A 47 6.56 1.00 13.95
C GLN A 47 7.22 -0.22 13.32
N SER A 48 7.91 -1.00 14.10
CA SER A 48 8.43 -2.27 13.63
C SER A 48 7.37 -3.36 13.72
N GLY A 49 7.45 -4.36 12.87
CA GLY A 49 6.55 -5.49 12.89
C GLY A 49 5.64 -5.53 11.67
N ILE A 50 4.56 -6.28 11.80
CA ILE A 50 3.60 -6.47 10.71
C ILE A 50 2.34 -5.69 11.00
N ARG A 51 1.91 -4.85 10.06
CA ARG A 51 0.73 -3.99 10.22
C ARG A 51 -0.11 -4.00 8.96
N PRO A 52 -1.42 -3.86 9.11
CA PRO A 52 -2.26 -3.75 7.92
C PRO A 52 -2.00 -2.44 7.18
N ALA A 53 -2.03 -2.50 5.88
CA ALA A 53 -1.82 -1.35 5.02
C ALA A 53 -2.70 -1.45 3.78
N VAL A 54 -3.20 -0.31 3.34
CA VAL A 54 -3.98 -0.20 2.12
C VAL A 54 -3.08 0.27 0.99
N ILE A 55 -3.12 -0.42 -0.13
CA ILE A 55 -2.37 0.00 -1.31
C ILE A 55 -3.05 1.21 -1.94
N ILE A 56 -2.33 2.31 -2.01
CA ILE A 56 -2.84 3.55 -2.57
C ILE A 56 -2.17 3.96 -3.88
N GLN A 57 -1.06 3.31 -4.24
CA GLN A 57 -0.41 3.56 -5.52
C GLN A 57 -1.31 3.15 -6.67
N ASN A 58 -1.25 3.88 -7.79
CA ASN A 58 -2.02 3.55 -8.97
C ASN A 58 -1.63 2.19 -9.55
N ASN A 59 -2.55 1.59 -10.31
CA ASN A 59 -2.36 0.22 -10.79
C ASN A 59 -1.32 0.09 -11.89
N ILE A 60 -1.01 1.16 -12.61
CA ILE A 60 0.09 1.13 -13.57
C ILE A 60 1.40 0.98 -12.82
N GLY A 61 1.59 1.80 -11.78
CA GLY A 61 2.75 1.66 -10.90
C GLY A 61 2.83 0.29 -10.26
N ASN A 62 1.70 -0.21 -9.77
CA ASN A 62 1.65 -1.54 -9.14
C ASN A 62 2.03 -2.66 -10.11
N LYS A 63 1.74 -2.48 -11.39
CA LYS A 63 2.06 -3.48 -12.40
C LYS A 63 3.54 -3.50 -12.76
N PHE A 64 4.19 -2.35 -12.77
CA PHE A 64 5.53 -2.23 -13.33
C PHE A 64 6.62 -1.89 -12.31
N SER A 65 6.27 -1.49 -11.10
CA SER A 65 7.25 -1.10 -10.10
C SER A 65 7.49 -2.22 -9.08
N PRO A 66 8.72 -2.39 -8.61
CA PRO A 66 9.00 -3.31 -7.49
C PRO A 66 8.57 -2.73 -6.14
N THR A 67 8.10 -1.50 -6.13
CA THR A 67 7.62 -0.82 -4.92
C THR A 67 6.16 -0.41 -5.08
N THR A 68 5.50 -0.20 -3.96
CA THR A 68 4.17 0.37 -3.94
C THR A 68 4.05 1.37 -2.81
N ILE A 69 3.01 2.19 -2.85
CA ILE A 69 2.75 3.18 -1.82
C ILE A 69 1.54 2.71 -1.02
N VAL A 70 1.68 2.70 0.29
CA VAL A 70 0.64 2.24 1.20
C VAL A 70 0.29 3.29 2.23
N ALA A 71 -0.92 3.20 2.78
CA ALA A 71 -1.34 3.95 3.96
C ALA A 71 -1.62 2.93 5.06
N PHE A 72 -1.11 3.19 6.26
CA PHE A 72 -1.26 2.25 7.35
C PHE A 72 -2.64 2.31 7.99
N VAL A 73 -3.03 1.17 8.53
CA VAL A 73 -4.33 0.99 9.18
C VAL A 73 -4.09 0.68 10.65
N THR A 74 -4.90 1.25 11.50
CA THR A 74 -4.87 0.97 12.93
C THR A 74 -6.27 0.57 13.42
N SER A 75 -6.30 -0.35 14.38
CA SER A 75 -7.53 -0.67 15.09
C SER A 75 -7.61 0.07 16.42
N LYS A 76 -6.58 0.80 16.80
CA LYS A 76 -6.57 1.59 18.03
C LYS A 76 -7.48 2.80 17.88
N ARG A 77 -8.14 3.13 18.96
CA ARG A 77 -8.98 4.33 19.00
C ARG A 77 -8.07 5.55 18.84
N LYS A 78 -8.31 6.33 17.83
CA LYS A 78 -7.55 7.54 17.55
C LYS A 78 -8.45 8.75 17.55
N LYS A 79 -7.88 9.89 17.92
CA LYS A 79 -8.55 11.16 17.74
C LYS A 79 -8.88 11.34 16.26
N LYS A 80 -10.10 11.73 15.97
CA LYS A 80 -10.57 11.86 14.60
C LYS A 80 -9.84 13.01 13.89
N LEU A 81 -9.20 12.68 12.77
CA LEU A 81 -8.53 13.67 11.91
C LEU A 81 -9.17 13.67 10.53
N PRO A 82 -9.07 14.77 9.78
CA PRO A 82 -9.55 14.79 8.39
C PRO A 82 -8.86 13.77 7.48
N THR A 83 -7.68 13.34 7.87
CA THR A 83 -6.89 12.35 7.12
C THR A 83 -7.19 10.92 7.54
N HIS A 84 -8.13 10.72 8.46
CA HIS A 84 -8.52 9.39 8.93
C HIS A 84 -9.80 8.94 8.26
N VAL A 85 -9.83 7.67 7.85
CA VAL A 85 -11.01 7.07 7.22
C VAL A 85 -11.32 5.77 7.92
N LYS A 86 -12.49 5.69 8.53
CA LYS A 86 -12.96 4.44 9.10
C LYS A 86 -13.41 3.51 7.99
N ILE A 87 -12.95 2.29 8.02
CA ILE A 87 -13.23 1.31 7.00
C ILE A 87 -13.78 0.03 7.60
N ARG A 88 -14.46 -0.74 6.78
CA ARG A 88 -14.84 -2.11 7.09
C ARG A 88 -14.18 -3.02 6.08
N CYS A 89 -13.41 -3.96 6.60
CA CYS A 89 -12.75 -4.96 5.78
C CYS A 89 -12.87 -6.28 6.54
N SER A 90 -13.31 -7.32 5.85
CA SER A 90 -13.65 -8.59 6.50
C SER A 90 -12.50 -9.20 7.30
N GLY A 91 -11.27 -8.98 6.87
CA GLY A 91 -10.09 -9.52 7.56
C GLY A 91 -9.53 -8.62 8.66
N LEU A 92 -10.18 -7.49 8.96
CA LEU A 92 -9.71 -6.55 9.95
C LEU A 92 -10.70 -6.42 11.10
N PRO A 93 -10.22 -6.02 12.30
CA PRO A 93 -11.12 -5.71 13.40
C PRO A 93 -12.13 -4.63 13.02
N LYS A 94 -13.29 -4.68 13.66
CA LYS A 94 -14.25 -3.59 13.55
C LYS A 94 -13.58 -2.29 13.98
N LYS A 95 -13.95 -1.20 13.35
CA LYS A 95 -13.40 0.13 13.66
C LYS A 95 -11.95 0.33 13.25
N SER A 96 -11.50 -0.35 12.22
CA SER A 96 -10.20 -0.06 11.64
C SER A 96 -10.20 1.30 10.96
N THR A 97 -9.10 2.01 11.07
CA THR A 97 -8.96 3.36 10.52
C THR A 97 -7.73 3.42 9.62
N VAL A 98 -7.92 3.89 8.40
CA VAL A 98 -6.81 4.21 7.49
C VAL A 98 -6.30 5.60 7.84
N MET A 99 -5.01 5.72 8.00
CA MET A 99 -4.34 6.97 8.36
C MET A 99 -3.59 7.51 7.15
N LEU A 100 -4.19 8.48 6.46
CA LEU A 100 -3.59 9.01 5.24
C LEU A 100 -2.45 9.99 5.49
N GLU A 101 -2.19 10.34 6.73
CA GLU A 101 -0.97 11.07 7.11
C GLU A 101 0.20 10.10 7.31
N GLN A 102 -0.05 8.79 7.32
CA GLN A 102 0.99 7.78 7.50
C GLN A 102 1.09 6.94 6.23
N ILE A 103 1.60 7.56 5.20
CA ILE A 103 1.83 6.87 3.93
C ILE A 103 3.31 6.58 3.78
N ARG A 104 3.60 5.51 3.05
CA ARG A 104 4.98 5.08 2.88
C ARG A 104 5.14 4.28 1.61
N THR A 105 6.28 4.43 0.97
CA THR A 105 6.69 3.55 -0.13
C THR A 105 7.41 2.35 0.45
N ILE A 106 6.98 1.18 0.04
CA ILE A 106 7.60 -0.07 0.49
C ILE A 106 7.87 -0.99 -0.69
N SER A 107 8.80 -1.91 -0.52
CA SER A 107 9.01 -2.98 -1.49
C SER A 107 7.79 -3.91 -1.49
N VAL A 108 7.38 -4.37 -2.65
CA VAL A 108 6.29 -5.34 -2.78
C VAL A 108 6.58 -6.61 -1.97
N ASN A 109 7.86 -6.93 -1.79
CA ASN A 109 8.26 -8.09 -0.98
C ASN A 109 7.86 -7.99 0.49
N ARG A 110 7.56 -6.79 0.96
CA ARG A 110 7.12 -6.59 2.34
C ARG A 110 5.64 -6.83 2.54
N LEU A 111 4.91 -6.99 1.47
CA LEU A 111 3.50 -7.37 1.55
C LEU A 111 3.41 -8.85 1.86
N LYS A 112 2.68 -9.18 2.93
CA LYS A 112 2.51 -10.55 3.39
C LYS A 112 1.10 -11.03 3.04
N ASN A 113 0.27 -11.31 4.01
CA ASN A 113 -1.05 -11.87 3.76
C ASN A 113 -2.00 -10.82 3.16
N TYR A 114 -2.70 -11.23 2.15
CA TYR A 114 -3.82 -10.45 1.63
C TYR A 114 -4.97 -10.51 2.64
N VAL A 115 -5.53 -9.36 2.97
CA VAL A 115 -6.58 -9.25 3.99
C VAL A 115 -7.96 -9.03 3.35
N GLY A 116 -7.99 -8.25 2.29
CA GLY A 116 -9.24 -7.92 1.63
C GLY A 116 -9.06 -6.72 0.71
N THR A 117 -10.16 -6.22 0.19
CA THR A 117 -10.16 -5.07 -0.70
C THR A 117 -11.23 -4.08 -0.23
N LEU A 118 -10.87 -2.82 -0.16
CA LEU A 118 -11.82 -1.79 0.23
C LEU A 118 -12.90 -1.60 -0.84
N SER A 119 -14.10 -1.27 -0.39
CA SER A 119 -15.18 -0.95 -1.28
C SER A 119 -14.87 0.33 -2.08
N PHE A 120 -15.55 0.47 -3.21
CA PHE A 120 -15.46 1.68 -3.99
C PHE A 120 -15.80 2.93 -3.16
N HIS A 121 -16.83 2.81 -2.32
CA HIS A 121 -17.24 3.90 -1.43
C HIS A 121 -16.12 4.28 -0.45
N ASP A 122 -15.51 3.29 0.19
CA ASP A 122 -14.41 3.55 1.12
C ASP A 122 -13.19 4.11 0.40
N MET A 123 -12.90 3.65 -0.81
CA MET A 123 -11.79 4.18 -1.59
C MET A 123 -12.01 5.64 -1.98
N LYS A 124 -13.22 6.06 -2.26
CA LYS A 124 -13.50 7.48 -2.49
C LYS A 124 -13.19 8.33 -1.27
N ARG A 125 -13.51 7.82 -0.09
CA ARG A 125 -13.22 8.51 1.17
C ARG A 125 -11.71 8.55 1.42
N VAL A 126 -11.01 7.46 1.11
CA VAL A 126 -9.56 7.40 1.18
C VAL A 126 -8.94 8.43 0.23
N ASP A 127 -9.42 8.52 -0.99
CA ASP A 127 -8.92 9.49 -1.97
C ASP A 127 -9.08 10.93 -1.47
N ARG A 128 -10.22 11.22 -0.90
CA ARG A 128 -10.47 12.56 -0.33
C ARG A 128 -9.50 12.86 0.80
N ALA A 129 -9.33 11.93 1.71
CA ALA A 129 -8.43 12.12 2.85
C ALA A 129 -6.97 12.21 2.39
N LEU A 130 -6.60 11.48 1.35
CA LEU A 130 -5.26 11.56 0.78
C LEU A 130 -5.00 12.93 0.17
N LYS A 131 -5.96 13.48 -0.54
CA LYS A 131 -5.83 14.84 -1.11
C LYS A 131 -5.64 15.87 -0.01
N ILE A 132 -6.35 15.73 1.09
CA ILE A 132 -6.16 16.61 2.26
C ILE A 132 -4.76 16.42 2.83
N SER A 133 -4.34 15.19 3.04
CA SER A 133 -3.02 14.89 3.60
C SER A 133 -1.89 15.48 2.78
N LEU A 134 -2.02 15.46 1.46
CA LEU A 134 -0.97 15.96 0.56
C LEU A 134 -1.13 17.43 0.21
N GLY A 135 -2.17 18.09 0.74
CA GLY A 135 -2.36 19.52 0.53
C GLY A 135 -3.04 19.89 -0.77
N PHE A 136 -3.62 18.93 -1.49
CA PHE A 136 -4.33 19.24 -2.73
C PHE A 136 -5.69 19.90 -2.47
N THR A 137 -6.30 19.60 -1.34
CA THR A 137 -7.56 20.21 -0.92
C THR A 137 -7.50 20.51 0.56
N LYS A 138 -8.30 21.48 0.99
CA LYS A 138 -8.41 21.80 2.42
C LYS A 138 -9.44 20.91 3.09
N ALA A 139 -9.18 20.58 4.34
CA ALA A 139 -10.19 19.94 5.16
C ALA A 139 -11.36 20.90 5.34
N LYS A 140 -12.57 20.36 5.32
CA LYS A 140 -13.76 21.14 5.69
C LYS A 140 -13.68 21.42 7.20
N GLY A 141 -13.54 22.66 7.51
CA GLY A 141 -13.35 23.11 8.88
C GLY A 141 -14.56 22.94 9.74
#